data_2b8421070f1c9805aa3ab3cfe0c57bd9
#
_entry.id   2b8421070f1c9805aa3ab3cfe0c57bd9
#
_cell.length_a   1.000
_cell.length_b   1.000
_cell.length_c   1.000
_cell.angle_alpha   90.00
_cell.angle_beta   90.00
_cell.angle_gamma   90.00
#
_symmetry.space_group_name_H-M   'P 1'
#
loop_
_entity.id
_entity.type
_entity.pdbx_description
1 polymer ?
#
loop_
_entity_poly.entity_id
_entity_poly.type
_entity_poly.pdbx_seq_one_letter_code
_entity_poly.pdbx_strand_id
1 'polypeptide(L)' 'KKLQSLIGQSAGQFIRNYRLNIARELLLKNRENKNMNIAEIAYEVGFNDPKYFTRCFKDEFGVTPSEYLQKNTP' A
#
# COMPACT_ATOMS: atom_id res chain seq x y z
N LYS A 1 -20.25 6.76 -10.40
CA LYS A 1 -19.65 5.53 -9.91
C LYS A 1 -18.65 5.80 -8.80
N LYS A 2 -17.77 6.73 -9.03
CA LYS A 2 -16.81 7.11 -7.99
C LYS A 2 -17.50 7.74 -6.81
N LEU A 3 -18.55 8.46 -7.08
CA LEU A 3 -19.33 9.03 -6.02
C LEU A 3 -19.92 7.94 -5.15
N GLN A 4 -20.38 6.87 -5.77
CA GLN A 4 -20.91 5.78 -5.03
C GLN A 4 -19.85 5.13 -4.15
N SER A 5 -18.65 5.00 -4.68
CA SER A 5 -17.55 4.47 -3.90
C SER A 5 -17.29 5.28 -2.66
N LEU A 6 -17.27 6.59 -2.82
CA LEU A 6 -17.03 7.46 -1.68
C LEU A 6 -18.15 7.36 -0.66
N ILE A 7 -19.35 7.29 -1.13
CA ILE A 7 -20.50 7.23 -0.22
C ILE A 7 -20.51 5.87 0.49
N GLY A 8 -20.10 4.81 -0.19
CA GLY A 8 -20.16 3.49 0.37
C GLY A 8 -18.99 3.13 1.28
N GLN A 9 -17.97 3.96 1.33
CA GLN A 9 -16.80 3.65 2.13
C GLN A 9 -16.91 4.22 3.53
N SER A 10 -16.45 3.44 4.51
CA SER A 10 -16.33 3.94 5.85
C SER A 10 -15.09 4.84 5.94
N ALA A 11 -15.04 5.66 7.01
CA ALA A 11 -13.89 6.52 7.21
C ALA A 11 -12.61 5.71 7.33
N GLY A 12 -12.67 4.58 8.04
CA GLY A 12 -11.51 3.71 8.18
C GLY A 12 -11.03 3.15 6.86
N GLN A 13 -11.96 2.79 6.00
CA GLN A 13 -11.62 2.25 4.69
C GLN A 13 -10.96 3.33 3.82
N PHE A 14 -11.47 4.54 3.88
CA PHE A 14 -10.91 5.64 3.12
C PHE A 14 -9.47 5.93 3.56
N ILE A 15 -9.24 5.95 4.87
CA ILE A 15 -7.91 6.20 5.41
C ILE A 15 -6.96 5.07 5.01
N ARG A 16 -7.43 3.83 5.08
CA ARG A 16 -6.60 2.69 4.70
C ARG A 16 -6.17 2.78 3.26
N ASN A 17 -7.11 3.10 2.37
CA ASN A 17 -6.77 3.22 0.95
C ASN A 17 -5.80 4.35 0.69
N TYR A 18 -5.95 5.44 1.41
CA TYR A 18 -5.02 6.56 1.31
C TYR A 18 -3.61 6.12 1.70
N ARG A 19 -3.51 5.40 2.82
CA ARG A 19 -2.21 4.91 3.29
C ARG A 19 -1.59 3.93 2.30
N LEU A 20 -2.41 3.09 1.69
CA LEU A 20 -1.91 2.14 0.70
C LEU A 20 -1.34 2.84 -0.51
N ASN A 21 -1.98 3.92 -0.95
CA ASN A 21 -1.47 4.68 -2.09
C ASN A 21 -0.13 5.34 -1.75
N ILE A 22 0.01 5.86 -0.54
CA ILE A 22 1.29 6.42 -0.11
C ILE A 22 2.35 5.33 -0.08
N ALA A 23 1.99 4.15 0.44
CA ALA A 23 2.93 3.04 0.51
C ALA A 23 3.41 2.64 -0.88
N ARG A 24 2.50 2.62 -1.85
CA ARG A 24 2.87 2.27 -3.22
C ARG A 24 3.94 3.22 -3.76
N GLU A 25 3.76 4.50 -3.51
CA GLU A 25 4.75 5.46 -3.96
C GLU A 25 6.08 5.30 -3.25
N LEU A 26 6.03 4.99 -1.94
CA LEU A 26 7.26 4.73 -1.20
C LEU A 26 7.99 3.51 -1.74
N LEU A 27 7.23 2.49 -2.12
CA LEU A 27 7.83 1.29 -2.70
C LEU A 27 8.60 1.64 -3.97
N LEU A 28 8.00 2.44 -4.83
CA LEU A 28 8.66 2.82 -6.07
C LEU A 28 9.92 3.63 -5.82
N LYS A 29 9.88 4.56 -4.88
CA LYS A 29 11.06 5.34 -4.53
C LYS A 29 12.13 4.46 -3.91
N ASN A 30 11.72 3.56 -3.05
CA ASN A 30 12.64 2.70 -2.33
C ASN A 30 13.33 1.69 -3.25
N ARG A 31 12.73 1.42 -4.40
CA ARG A 31 13.31 0.50 -5.36
C ARG A 31 14.72 0.93 -5.75
N GLU A 32 14.93 2.23 -5.88
CA GLU A 32 16.23 2.75 -6.25
C GLU A 32 17.19 2.85 -5.08
N ASN A 33 16.67 3.27 -3.93
CA ASN A 33 17.51 3.54 -2.77
C ASN A 33 17.63 2.38 -1.81
N LYS A 34 16.59 1.55 -1.74
CA LYS A 34 16.56 0.37 -0.86
C LYS A 34 16.84 0.72 0.59
N ASN A 35 16.34 1.87 1.03
CA ASN A 35 16.54 2.32 2.39
C ASN A 35 15.60 1.67 3.38
N MET A 36 14.46 1.18 2.91
CA MET A 36 13.44 0.61 3.77
C MET A 36 12.98 -0.73 3.22
N ASN A 37 12.73 -1.67 4.12
CA ASN A 37 12.10 -2.90 3.71
C ASN A 37 10.59 -2.72 3.75
N ILE A 38 9.84 -3.74 3.32
CA ILE A 38 8.39 -3.63 3.20
C ILE A 38 7.74 -3.40 4.56
N ALA A 39 8.26 -4.06 5.61
CA ALA A 39 7.71 -3.86 6.94
C ALA A 39 7.89 -2.41 7.39
N GLU A 40 9.04 -1.83 7.11
CA GLU A 40 9.28 -0.44 7.48
C GLU A 40 8.35 0.50 6.74
N ILE A 41 8.07 0.21 5.48
CA ILE A 41 7.12 1.01 4.71
C ILE A 41 5.73 0.92 5.34
N ALA A 42 5.33 -0.28 5.76
CA ALA A 42 4.05 -0.44 6.41
C ALA A 42 3.94 0.43 7.65
N TYR A 43 4.96 0.42 8.49
CA TYR A 43 4.95 1.25 9.69
C TYR A 43 4.96 2.73 9.34
N GLU A 44 5.71 3.10 8.33
CA GLU A 44 5.83 4.51 7.94
C GLU A 44 4.48 5.08 7.52
N VAL A 45 3.66 4.31 6.84
CA VAL A 45 2.37 4.81 6.38
C VAL A 45 1.26 4.59 7.42
N GLY A 46 1.60 4.03 8.58
CA GLY A 46 0.66 3.96 9.68
C GLY A 46 0.04 2.60 9.94
N PHE A 47 0.54 1.55 9.31
CA PHE A 47 0.08 0.19 9.62
C PHE A 47 0.92 -0.36 10.77
N ASN A 48 0.25 -1.00 11.72
CA ASN A 48 0.95 -1.57 12.88
C ASN A 48 1.38 -3.00 12.63
N ASP A 49 0.82 -3.65 11.62
CA ASP A 49 1.08 -5.06 11.35
C ASP A 49 1.43 -5.22 9.88
N PRO A 50 2.70 -5.55 9.56
CA PRO A 50 3.10 -5.73 8.16
C PRO A 50 2.32 -6.81 7.44
N LYS A 51 1.88 -7.85 8.14
CA LYS A 51 1.09 -8.89 7.50
C LYS A 51 -0.26 -8.35 7.06
N TYR A 52 -0.88 -7.56 7.92
CA TYR A 52 -2.16 -6.94 7.58
C TYR A 52 -1.97 -5.96 6.43
N PHE A 53 -0.88 -5.20 6.47
CA PHE A 53 -0.56 -4.28 5.39
C PHE A 53 -0.45 -5.02 4.05
N THR A 54 0.29 -6.13 4.04
CA THR A 54 0.47 -6.91 2.82
C THR A 54 -0.88 -7.39 2.28
N ARG A 55 -1.75 -7.83 3.18
CA ARG A 55 -3.07 -8.30 2.77
C ARG A 55 -3.90 -7.17 2.17
N CYS A 56 -3.89 -6.01 2.83
CA CYS A 56 -4.65 -4.87 2.32
C CYS A 56 -4.09 -4.39 0.99
N PHE A 57 -2.77 -4.38 0.85
CA PHE A 57 -2.13 -3.98 -0.39
C PHE A 57 -2.56 -4.89 -1.53
N LYS A 58 -2.55 -6.20 -1.28
CA LYS A 58 -2.95 -7.15 -2.30
C LYS A 58 -4.42 -6.99 -2.66
N ASP A 59 -5.26 -6.75 -1.66
CA ASP A 59 -6.68 -6.54 -1.92
C ASP A 59 -6.92 -5.30 -2.78
N GLU A 60 -6.14 -4.26 -2.56
CA GLU A 60 -6.33 -3.00 -3.27
C GLU A 60 -5.70 -3.02 -4.66
N PHE A 61 -4.52 -3.59 -4.79
CA PHE A 61 -3.75 -3.49 -6.02
C PHE A 61 -3.62 -4.82 -6.77
N GLY A 62 -4.11 -5.90 -6.20
CA GLY A 62 -4.09 -7.19 -6.87
C GLY A 62 -2.80 -7.98 -6.74
N VAL A 63 -1.77 -7.38 -6.15
CA VAL A 63 -0.50 -8.05 -5.94
C VAL A 63 0.05 -7.63 -4.58
N THR A 64 0.95 -8.46 -4.03
CA THR A 64 1.61 -8.10 -2.78
C THR A 64 2.65 -7.02 -3.04
N PRO A 65 3.10 -6.33 -1.98
CA PRO A 65 4.16 -5.33 -2.18
C PRO A 65 5.41 -5.90 -2.83
N SER A 66 5.80 -7.12 -2.45
CA SER A 66 6.96 -7.75 -3.07
C SER A 66 6.73 -7.99 -4.55
N GLU A 67 5.57 -8.52 -4.90
CA GLU A 67 5.23 -8.77 -6.30
C GLU A 67 5.19 -7.47 -7.09
N TYR A 68 4.68 -6.43 -6.46
CA TYR A 68 4.60 -5.14 -7.10
C TYR A 68 5.98 -4.62 -7.47
N LEU A 69 6.93 -4.76 -6.56
CA LEU A 69 8.31 -4.34 -6.83
C LEU A 69 8.92 -5.16 -7.96
N GLN A 70 8.69 -6.45 -7.96
CA GLN A 70 9.23 -7.31 -9.02
C GLN A 70 8.65 -6.95 -10.37
N LYS A 71 7.35 -6.71 -10.43
CA LYS A 71 6.71 -6.37 -11.70
C LYS A 71 7.19 -5.05 -12.27
N ASN A 72 7.58 -4.12 -11.39
CA ASN A 72 8.00 -2.80 -11.81
C ASN A 72 9.51 -2.65 -11.90
N THR A 73 10.23 -3.75 -11.79
CA THR A 73 11.68 -3.74 -11.96
C THR A 73 11.99 -3.94 -13.45
N PRO A 74 12.82 -3.08 -14.02
CA PRO A 74 13.17 -3.21 -15.45
C PRO A 74 13.85 -4.51 -15.77
#